data_78ca351c3aed45de975d64cd1f649cb8
#
_entry.id   78ca351c3aed45de975d64cd1f649cb8
#
_cell.length_a   1.000
_cell.length_b   1.000
_cell.length_c   1.000
_cell.angle_alpha   90.00
_cell.angle_beta   90.00
_cell.angle_gamma   90.00
#
_symmetry.space_group_name_H-M   'P 1'
#
loop_
_entity.id
_entity.type
_entity.pdbx_description
1 polymer ?
#
loop_
_entity_poly.entity_id
_entity_poly.type
_entity_poly.pdbx_seq_one_letter_code
_entity_poly.pdbx_strand_id
1 'polypeptide(L)'
;AREGVVFDHAFCTSPSCAVSRACILTGHHSHTHGQYGHCHGIHGFRTSETMTSTPHALRTAGFATACIGKKHVEPHSVYPFEFEPEVNSRSPAELAAAARTFLSDNADRPFYLHVGFSDPHRAGRGFANDREWPGVAEQIYRPEDVVAPDFLPDLPEVRADLADYYQAVSRFDHGIGLLLDVLEESGRADDTLVIVTTD
;
A
#
# COMPACT_ATOMS: atom_id res chain seq x y z
N ALA A 1 -8.98 -1.87 -14.49
CA ALA A 1 -8.19 -2.12 -15.73
C ALA A 1 -8.94 -1.75 -17.03
N ARG A 2 -10.27 -1.77 -17.07
CA ARG A 2 -11.01 -1.41 -18.30
C ARG A 2 -11.00 0.11 -18.58
N GLU A 3 -10.87 0.94 -17.56
CA GLU A 3 -10.95 2.42 -17.61
C GLU A 3 -9.58 3.09 -17.37
N GLY A 4 -8.55 2.31 -17.18
CA GLY A 4 -7.21 2.79 -16.85
C GLY A 4 -6.12 2.19 -17.72
N VAL A 5 -4.87 2.54 -17.40
CA VAL A 5 -3.66 2.03 -18.04
C VAL A 5 -3.01 0.98 -17.15
N VAL A 6 -2.68 -0.17 -17.73
CA VAL A 6 -1.89 -1.23 -17.07
C VAL A 6 -0.47 -1.19 -17.64
N PHE A 7 0.53 -1.18 -16.76
CA PHE A 7 1.94 -1.22 -17.13
C PHE A 7 2.45 -2.66 -16.95
N ASP A 8 2.63 -3.39 -18.04
CA ASP A 8 3.12 -4.77 -18.02
C ASP A 8 4.59 -4.89 -17.60
N HIS A 9 5.35 -3.80 -17.74
CA HIS A 9 6.77 -3.70 -17.42
C HIS A 9 7.02 -2.55 -16.44
N ALA A 10 6.54 -2.69 -15.20
CA ALA A 10 6.82 -1.76 -14.12
C ALA A 10 7.89 -2.37 -13.19
N PHE A 11 8.91 -1.58 -12.84
CA PHE A 11 10.05 -2.04 -12.04
C PHE A 11 10.20 -1.17 -10.79
N CYS A 12 10.37 -1.83 -9.66
CA CYS A 12 10.77 -1.19 -8.42
C CYS A 12 12.29 -0.96 -8.43
N THR A 13 12.74 0.23 -8.06
CA THR A 13 14.18 0.56 -8.03
C THR A 13 14.94 -0.17 -6.94
N SER A 14 14.27 -0.53 -5.86
CA SER A 14 14.84 -1.26 -4.72
C SER A 14 13.73 -2.08 -4.07
N PRO A 15 13.71 -3.42 -4.23
CA PRO A 15 12.62 -4.29 -3.79
C PRO A 15 12.68 -4.52 -2.27
N SER A 16 12.51 -3.46 -1.50
CA SER A 16 12.45 -3.44 -0.04
C SER A 16 11.50 -2.35 0.40
N CYS A 17 10.50 -2.70 1.20
CA CYS A 17 9.36 -1.84 1.49
C CYS A 17 9.70 -0.40 1.91
N ALA A 18 10.63 -0.18 2.85
CA ALA A 18 11.00 1.17 3.29
C ALA A 18 11.74 1.95 2.18
N VAL A 19 12.67 1.28 1.49
CA VAL A 19 13.48 1.90 0.42
C VAL A 19 12.63 2.22 -0.78
N SER A 20 11.79 1.28 -1.23
CA SER A 20 10.87 1.49 -2.35
C SER A 20 9.88 2.61 -2.07
N ARG A 21 9.26 2.64 -0.88
CA ARG A 21 8.34 3.71 -0.48
C ARG A 21 9.01 5.06 -0.47
N ALA A 22 10.25 5.15 0.02
CA ALA A 22 11.01 6.39 -0.05
C ALA A 22 11.26 6.83 -1.51
N CYS A 23 11.61 5.89 -2.41
CA CYS A 23 11.76 6.18 -3.83
C CYS A 23 10.45 6.69 -4.46
N ILE A 24 9.32 6.01 -4.19
CA ILE A 24 7.99 6.40 -4.69
C ILE A 24 7.60 7.79 -4.19
N LEU A 25 7.75 8.04 -2.89
CA LEU A 25 7.30 9.27 -2.25
C LEU A 25 8.20 10.48 -2.50
N THR A 26 9.47 10.27 -2.87
CA THR A 26 10.42 11.36 -3.18
C THR A 26 10.67 11.54 -4.68
N GLY A 27 10.36 10.53 -5.50
CA GLY A 27 10.71 10.52 -6.92
C GLY A 27 12.22 10.35 -7.18
N HIS A 28 13.00 9.96 -6.18
CA HIS A 28 14.44 9.81 -6.26
C HIS A 28 14.91 8.38 -5.96
N HIS A 29 16.07 8.00 -6.48
CA HIS A 29 16.73 6.74 -6.13
C HIS A 29 17.32 6.79 -4.71
N SER A 30 17.52 5.61 -4.11
CA SER A 30 17.99 5.46 -2.74
C SER A 30 19.34 6.15 -2.45
N HIS A 31 20.26 6.17 -3.42
CA HIS A 31 21.54 6.86 -3.29
C HIS A 31 21.43 8.40 -3.21
N THR A 32 20.30 8.98 -3.65
CA THR A 32 20.04 10.41 -3.56
C THR A 32 19.42 10.78 -2.22
N HIS A 33 18.44 9.97 -1.76
CA HIS A 33 17.70 10.31 -0.53
C HIS A 33 18.25 9.63 0.73
N GLY A 34 19.19 8.68 0.62
CA GLY A 34 19.91 8.08 1.76
C GLY A 34 19.17 6.94 2.47
N GLN A 35 17.94 6.61 2.09
CA GLN A 35 17.19 5.49 2.66
C GLN A 35 17.64 4.18 2.00
N TYR A 36 18.60 3.48 2.60
CA TYR A 36 19.15 2.22 2.06
C TYR A 36 18.58 0.96 2.70
N GLY A 37 17.76 1.11 3.72
CA GLY A 37 17.17 0.00 4.46
C GLY A 37 15.99 0.44 5.32
N HIS A 38 15.59 -0.42 6.26
CA HIS A 38 14.47 -0.16 7.15
C HIS A 38 14.78 0.95 8.15
N CYS A 39 13.75 1.72 8.52
CA CYS A 39 13.84 2.77 9.54
C CYS A 39 13.77 2.23 10.98
N HIS A 40 13.41 0.95 11.16
CA HIS A 40 13.26 0.31 12.46
C HIS A 40 14.36 -0.72 12.76
N GLY A 41 14.39 -1.17 14.02
CA GLY A 41 15.36 -2.16 14.50
C GLY A 41 16.79 -1.61 14.52
N ILE A 42 17.75 -2.47 14.22
CA ILE A 42 19.18 -2.13 14.16
C ILE A 42 19.57 -1.30 12.92
N HIS A 43 18.69 -1.25 11.93
CA HIS A 43 19.00 -0.59 10.65
C HIS A 43 18.98 0.92 10.75
N GLY A 44 17.93 1.52 11.30
CA GLY A 44 17.83 2.96 11.58
C GLY A 44 18.01 3.88 10.38
N PHE A 45 17.84 3.39 9.14
CA PHE A 45 17.96 4.20 7.95
C PHE A 45 16.80 5.19 7.83
N ARG A 46 17.10 6.42 7.42
CA ARG A 46 16.12 7.47 7.22
C ARG A 46 16.43 8.24 5.95
N THR A 47 15.39 8.80 5.35
CA THR A 47 15.55 9.76 4.26
C THR A 47 16.25 11.04 4.77
N SER A 48 17.15 11.59 3.99
CA SER A 48 17.80 12.87 4.31
C SER A 48 16.76 13.97 4.49
N GLU A 49 16.90 14.77 5.54
CA GLU A 49 16.00 15.89 5.85
C GLU A 49 16.02 17.02 4.79
N THR A 50 17.03 17.00 3.90
CA THR A 50 17.10 17.94 2.77
C THR A 50 16.18 17.58 1.61
N MET A 51 15.55 16.39 1.68
CA MET A 51 14.66 15.92 0.62
C MET A 51 13.24 16.48 0.77
N THR A 52 12.62 16.75 -0.37
CA THR A 52 11.20 17.07 -0.45
C THR A 52 10.45 15.84 -0.97
N SER A 53 9.41 15.44 -0.26
CA SER A 53 8.54 14.34 -0.70
C SER A 53 7.26 14.87 -1.36
N THR A 54 6.57 13.99 -2.08
CA THR A 54 5.23 14.28 -2.66
C THR A 54 4.24 14.79 -1.60
N PRO A 55 4.05 14.13 -0.44
CA PRO A 55 3.15 14.68 0.59
C PRO A 55 3.59 16.05 1.11
N HIS A 56 4.89 16.32 1.24
CA HIS A 56 5.39 17.63 1.65
C HIS A 56 5.05 18.72 0.60
N ALA A 57 5.33 18.44 -0.66
CA ALA A 57 5.06 19.38 -1.76
C ALA A 57 3.56 19.66 -1.90
N LEU A 58 2.73 18.62 -1.88
CA LEU A 58 1.29 18.77 -2.02
C LEU A 58 0.65 19.45 -0.81
N ARG A 59 1.09 19.15 0.41
CA ARG A 59 0.66 19.88 1.61
C ARG A 59 0.99 21.37 1.51
N THR A 60 2.19 21.72 1.07
CA THR A 60 2.60 23.10 0.84
C THR A 60 1.73 23.78 -0.23
N ALA A 61 1.25 23.05 -1.21
CA ALA A 61 0.31 23.52 -2.23
C ALA A 61 -1.17 23.57 -1.75
N GLY A 62 -1.45 23.27 -0.49
CA GLY A 62 -2.80 23.35 0.10
C GLY A 62 -3.63 22.07 0.02
N PHE A 63 -3.07 20.96 -0.45
CA PHE A 63 -3.75 19.67 -0.43
C PHE A 63 -3.88 19.15 1.01
N ALA A 64 -5.01 18.51 1.31
CA ALA A 64 -5.13 17.64 2.47
C ALA A 64 -4.31 16.37 2.22
N THR A 65 -3.50 15.93 3.18
CA THR A 65 -2.61 14.79 3.00
C THR A 65 -2.84 13.70 4.05
N ALA A 66 -2.99 12.46 3.59
CA ALA A 66 -3.18 11.32 4.47
C ALA A 66 -2.25 10.16 4.14
N CYS A 67 -1.80 9.46 5.19
CA CYS A 67 -1.21 8.13 5.08
C CYS A 67 -1.98 7.17 5.97
N ILE A 68 -2.70 6.24 5.37
CA ILE A 68 -3.53 5.26 6.06
C ILE A 68 -2.89 3.88 5.96
N GLY A 69 -2.65 3.22 7.08
CA GLY A 69 -2.01 1.92 7.16
C GLY A 69 -0.50 1.96 7.13
N LYS A 70 0.14 1.11 6.32
CA LYS A 70 1.60 0.96 6.30
C LYS A 70 2.31 2.16 5.68
N LYS A 71 2.99 2.96 6.49
CA LYS A 71 3.83 4.11 6.06
C LYS A 71 5.27 3.69 5.76
N HIS A 72 5.99 3.23 6.75
CA HIS A 72 7.34 2.63 6.70
C HIS A 72 8.44 3.52 6.15
N VAL A 73 8.30 4.84 6.25
CA VAL A 73 9.30 5.87 5.91
C VAL A 73 9.45 6.90 7.01
N GLU A 74 10.63 7.46 7.16
CA GLU A 74 10.99 8.50 8.13
C GLU A 74 12.03 9.46 7.53
N PRO A 75 12.18 10.67 8.07
CA PRO A 75 11.51 11.26 9.23
C PRO A 75 10.16 11.92 8.87
N HIS A 76 9.37 12.26 9.88
CA HIS A 76 8.09 12.98 9.69
C HIS A 76 8.31 14.37 9.02
N SER A 77 9.42 15.04 9.28
CA SER A 77 9.75 16.30 8.63
C SER A 77 9.79 16.22 7.10
N VAL A 78 10.19 15.08 6.56
CA VAL A 78 10.20 14.82 5.10
C VAL A 78 8.82 14.34 4.62
N TYR A 79 8.10 13.54 5.42
CA TYR A 79 6.81 12.95 5.08
C TYR A 79 5.68 13.45 5.99
N PRO A 80 5.34 14.76 5.94
CA PRO A 80 4.42 15.40 6.88
C PRO A 80 2.96 15.21 6.50
N PHE A 81 2.44 14.02 6.63
CA PHE A 81 1.02 13.76 6.47
C PHE A 81 0.21 14.43 7.59
N GLU A 82 -0.97 14.99 7.26
CA GLU A 82 -1.87 15.63 8.22
C GLU A 82 -2.75 14.61 8.95
N PHE A 83 -3.06 13.50 8.29
CA PHE A 83 -3.89 12.44 8.83
C PHE A 83 -3.16 11.09 8.75
N GLU A 84 -2.83 10.54 9.91
CA GLU A 84 -2.15 9.25 10.07
C GLU A 84 -2.87 8.44 11.17
N PRO A 85 -4.04 7.83 10.89
CA PRO A 85 -4.79 7.11 11.90
C PRO A 85 -4.13 5.77 12.26
N GLU A 86 -4.29 5.34 13.51
CA GLU A 86 -3.94 3.98 13.91
C GLU A 86 -5.00 3.01 13.39
N VAL A 87 -4.65 2.21 12.41
CA VAL A 87 -5.51 1.20 11.80
C VAL A 87 -4.73 -0.09 11.52
N ASN A 88 -5.41 -1.20 11.50
CA ASN A 88 -4.80 -2.45 11.06
C ASN A 88 -4.64 -2.44 9.53
N SER A 89 -3.41 -2.30 9.07
CA SER A 89 -3.07 -2.25 7.64
C SER A 89 -3.36 -3.54 6.83
N ARG A 90 -3.85 -4.60 7.49
CA ARG A 90 -4.40 -5.82 6.86
C ARG A 90 -5.92 -5.82 6.79
N SER A 91 -6.60 -4.91 7.49
CA SER A 91 -8.05 -4.86 7.53
C SER A 91 -8.60 -3.96 6.42
N PRO A 92 -9.14 -4.52 5.32
CA PRO A 92 -9.74 -3.72 4.25
C PRO A 92 -10.82 -2.76 4.77
N ALA A 93 -11.65 -3.22 5.70
CA ALA A 93 -12.72 -2.43 6.28
C ALA A 93 -12.21 -1.22 7.10
N GLU A 94 -11.16 -1.42 7.90
CA GLU A 94 -10.57 -0.32 8.69
C GLU A 94 -9.91 0.72 7.78
N LEU A 95 -9.18 0.28 6.76
CA LEU A 95 -8.55 1.17 5.78
C LEU A 95 -9.60 1.99 5.02
N ALA A 96 -10.67 1.35 4.57
CA ALA A 96 -11.78 2.02 3.88
C ALA A 96 -12.55 3.00 4.80
N ALA A 97 -12.80 2.63 6.06
CA ALA A 97 -13.44 3.51 7.02
C ALA A 97 -12.59 4.76 7.31
N ALA A 98 -11.28 4.61 7.48
CA ALA A 98 -10.37 5.74 7.67
C ALA A 98 -10.31 6.64 6.42
N ALA A 99 -10.31 6.06 5.21
CA ALA A 99 -10.35 6.80 3.96
C ALA A 99 -11.66 7.62 3.84
N ARG A 100 -12.79 7.03 4.19
CA ARG A 100 -14.10 7.71 4.22
C ARG A 100 -14.09 8.91 5.16
N THR A 101 -13.57 8.74 6.37
CA THR A 101 -13.42 9.84 7.35
C THR A 101 -12.56 10.95 6.79
N PHE A 102 -11.39 10.62 6.25
CA PHE A 102 -10.49 11.61 5.68
C PHE A 102 -11.11 12.41 4.53
N LEU A 103 -11.79 11.74 3.58
CA LEU A 103 -12.44 12.39 2.44
C LEU A 103 -13.61 13.27 2.87
N SER A 104 -14.40 12.82 3.86
CA SER A 104 -15.52 13.59 4.42
C SER A 104 -15.03 14.86 5.12
N ASP A 105 -13.98 14.75 5.95
CA ASP A 105 -13.44 15.88 6.72
C ASP A 105 -12.73 16.93 5.82
N ASN A 106 -12.40 16.56 4.58
CA ASN A 106 -11.70 17.40 3.63
C ASN A 106 -12.46 17.56 2.29
N ALA A 107 -13.79 17.58 2.33
CA ALA A 107 -14.63 17.60 1.13
C ALA A 107 -14.34 18.79 0.20
N ASP A 108 -13.97 19.94 0.76
CA ASP A 108 -13.73 21.20 0.03
C ASP A 108 -12.26 21.43 -0.37
N ARG A 109 -11.37 20.47 -0.10
CA ARG A 109 -9.95 20.60 -0.39
C ARG A 109 -9.48 19.56 -1.42
N PRO A 110 -8.53 19.89 -2.31
CA PRO A 110 -7.80 18.85 -3.03
C PRO A 110 -7.08 17.95 -2.04
N PHE A 111 -6.89 16.68 -2.40
CA PHE A 111 -6.29 15.71 -1.48
C PHE A 111 -5.22 14.84 -2.10
N TYR A 112 -4.35 14.35 -1.25
CA TYR A 112 -3.41 13.27 -1.51
C TYR A 112 -3.60 12.18 -0.46
N LEU A 113 -4.06 11.03 -0.88
CA LEU A 113 -4.32 9.89 -0.02
C LEU A 113 -3.39 8.73 -0.39
N HIS A 114 -2.47 8.40 0.51
CA HIS A 114 -1.61 7.21 0.42
C HIS A 114 -2.19 6.12 1.30
N VAL A 115 -2.57 4.98 0.71
CA VAL A 115 -3.04 3.82 1.47
C VAL A 115 -2.04 2.69 1.33
N GLY A 116 -1.46 2.29 2.46
CA GLY A 116 -0.48 1.22 2.53
C GLY A 116 -1.05 -0.05 3.12
N PHE A 117 -1.32 -1.06 2.29
CA PHE A 117 -1.68 -2.39 2.77
C PHE A 117 -0.45 -3.14 3.30
N SER A 118 -0.66 -4.03 4.27
CA SER A 118 0.34 -5.03 4.64
C SER A 118 0.24 -6.29 3.80
N ASP A 119 -0.95 -6.61 3.27
CA ASP A 119 -1.11 -7.72 2.34
C ASP A 119 -0.50 -7.39 0.96
N PRO A 120 0.06 -8.39 0.29
CA PRO A 120 0.18 -9.80 0.66
C PRO A 120 1.48 -10.17 1.41
N HIS A 121 2.08 -9.25 2.17
CA HIS A 121 3.27 -9.53 2.99
C HIS A 121 3.01 -10.66 3.99
N ARG A 122 3.99 -11.56 4.16
CA ARG A 122 3.88 -12.65 5.13
C ARG A 122 3.67 -12.11 6.56
N ALA A 123 2.76 -12.74 7.30
CA ALA A 123 2.52 -12.46 8.73
C ALA A 123 3.47 -13.30 9.61
N GLY A 124 3.28 -13.27 10.92
CA GLY A 124 4.04 -14.09 11.84
C GLY A 124 3.88 -15.60 11.59
N ARG A 125 2.70 -16.01 11.10
CA ARG A 125 2.44 -17.34 10.54
C ARG A 125 1.69 -17.16 9.21
N GLY A 126 2.19 -17.76 8.12
CA GLY A 126 1.57 -17.71 6.81
C GLY A 126 1.23 -16.28 6.36
N PHE A 127 0.03 -16.07 5.89
CA PHE A 127 -0.47 -14.80 5.34
C PHE A 127 -1.66 -14.23 6.11
N ALA A 128 -1.81 -14.57 7.40
CA ALA A 128 -2.95 -14.17 8.25
C ALA A 128 -4.31 -14.64 7.70
N ASN A 129 -4.33 -15.83 7.10
CA ASN A 129 -5.54 -16.51 6.62
C ASN A 129 -6.20 -17.35 7.72
N ASP A 130 -5.63 -17.36 8.93
CA ASP A 130 -6.08 -18.09 10.10
C ASP A 130 -7.23 -17.38 10.86
N ARG A 131 -7.80 -16.33 10.28
CA ARG A 131 -8.88 -15.53 10.86
C ARG A 131 -9.80 -14.95 9.79
N GLU A 132 -11.02 -14.67 10.19
CA GLU A 132 -11.95 -13.89 9.38
C GLU A 132 -11.58 -12.39 9.38
N TRP A 133 -11.83 -11.74 8.24
CA TRP A 133 -11.65 -10.31 8.07
C TRP A 133 -13.02 -9.64 7.83
N PRO A 134 -13.45 -8.71 8.68
CA PRO A 134 -14.77 -8.08 8.56
C PRO A 134 -14.99 -7.48 7.17
N GLY A 135 -16.14 -7.84 6.57
CA GLY A 135 -16.54 -7.33 5.26
C GLY A 135 -15.80 -7.93 4.08
N VAL A 136 -14.94 -8.92 4.29
CA VAL A 136 -14.20 -9.61 3.24
C VAL A 136 -14.75 -11.02 3.06
N ALA A 137 -15.23 -11.34 1.86
CA ALA A 137 -15.56 -12.71 1.51
C ALA A 137 -14.25 -13.53 1.37
N GLU A 138 -14.16 -14.65 2.10
CA GLU A 138 -13.00 -15.51 2.01
C GLU A 138 -12.92 -16.16 0.62
N GLN A 139 -11.76 -16.03 -0.03
CA GLN A 139 -11.45 -16.67 -1.29
C GLN A 139 -10.39 -17.74 -1.08
N ILE A 140 -10.80 -19.00 -1.02
CA ILE A 140 -9.88 -20.14 -0.81
C ILE A 140 -9.39 -20.64 -2.17
N TYR A 141 -8.09 -20.84 -2.29
CA TYR A 141 -7.44 -21.46 -3.44
C TYR A 141 -6.94 -22.86 -3.08
N ARG A 142 -7.10 -23.81 -4.01
CA ARG A 142 -6.56 -25.15 -3.83
C ARG A 142 -5.16 -25.24 -4.44
N PRO A 143 -4.21 -25.92 -3.80
CA PRO A 143 -2.84 -26.05 -4.33
C PRO A 143 -2.76 -26.58 -5.76
N GLU A 144 -3.70 -27.47 -6.16
CA GLU A 144 -3.78 -28.02 -7.52
C GLU A 144 -4.21 -27.01 -8.58
N ASP A 145 -4.90 -25.92 -8.20
CA ASP A 145 -5.35 -24.86 -9.12
C ASP A 145 -4.29 -23.76 -9.29
N VAL A 146 -3.23 -23.79 -8.49
CA VAL A 146 -2.16 -22.78 -8.50
C VAL A 146 -1.09 -23.15 -9.54
N VAL A 147 -0.66 -22.15 -10.30
CA VAL A 147 0.46 -22.29 -11.23
C VAL A 147 1.72 -21.72 -10.57
N ALA A 148 2.72 -22.59 -10.35
CA ALA A 148 4.02 -22.14 -9.87
C ALA A 148 4.73 -21.34 -10.99
N PRO A 149 5.21 -20.12 -10.73
CA PRO A 149 5.98 -19.37 -11.71
C PRO A 149 7.32 -20.04 -11.99
N ASP A 150 7.88 -19.86 -13.19
CA ASP A 150 9.07 -20.55 -13.70
C ASP A 150 10.32 -20.39 -12.82
N PHE A 151 10.38 -19.35 -11.98
CA PHE A 151 11.49 -19.11 -11.05
C PHE A 151 11.34 -19.84 -9.70
N LEU A 152 10.23 -20.56 -9.47
CA LEU A 152 10.02 -21.39 -8.28
C LEU A 152 9.93 -22.87 -8.67
N PRO A 153 10.41 -23.79 -7.82
CA PRO A 153 10.22 -25.23 -8.06
C PRO A 153 8.74 -25.59 -7.93
N ASP A 154 8.26 -26.42 -8.84
CA ASP A 154 6.88 -26.91 -8.80
C ASP A 154 6.77 -28.11 -7.85
N LEU A 155 6.64 -27.81 -6.56
CA LEU A 155 6.52 -28.77 -5.46
C LEU A 155 5.17 -28.58 -4.74
N PRO A 156 4.61 -29.62 -4.12
CA PRO A 156 3.35 -29.52 -3.37
C PRO A 156 3.37 -28.43 -2.29
N GLU A 157 4.48 -28.30 -1.57
CA GLU A 157 4.66 -27.31 -0.52
C GLU A 157 4.68 -25.86 -1.07
N VAL A 158 5.29 -25.68 -2.25
CA VAL A 158 5.32 -24.37 -2.94
C VAL A 158 3.92 -24.00 -3.42
N ARG A 159 3.20 -24.95 -4.01
CA ARG A 159 1.82 -24.74 -4.44
C ARG A 159 0.89 -24.42 -3.26
N ALA A 160 1.06 -25.10 -2.13
CA ALA A 160 0.28 -24.82 -0.92
C ALA A 160 0.55 -23.40 -0.39
N ASP A 161 1.82 -22.97 -0.33
CA ASP A 161 2.21 -21.63 0.10
C ASP A 161 1.71 -20.55 -0.87
N LEU A 162 1.75 -20.82 -2.18
CA LEU A 162 1.20 -19.92 -3.20
C LEU A 162 -0.34 -19.82 -3.12
N ALA A 163 -1.05 -20.89 -2.78
CA ALA A 163 -2.49 -20.86 -2.56
C ALA A 163 -2.85 -19.91 -1.40
N ASP A 164 -2.11 -19.99 -0.29
CA ASP A 164 -2.26 -19.07 0.84
C ASP A 164 -1.90 -17.62 0.48
N TYR A 165 -0.87 -17.43 -0.34
CA TYR A 165 -0.49 -16.12 -0.87
C TYR A 165 -1.60 -15.53 -1.75
N TYR A 166 -2.20 -16.31 -2.65
CA TYR A 166 -3.29 -15.85 -3.52
C TYR A 166 -4.52 -15.42 -2.71
N GLN A 167 -4.81 -16.11 -1.60
CA GLN A 167 -5.88 -15.68 -0.69
C GLN A 167 -5.60 -14.29 -0.10
N ALA A 168 -4.35 -14.00 0.28
CA ALA A 168 -3.96 -12.67 0.76
C ALA A 168 -4.02 -11.61 -0.35
N VAL A 169 -3.66 -11.97 -1.59
CA VAL A 169 -3.81 -11.08 -2.76
C VAL A 169 -5.28 -10.76 -3.02
N SER A 170 -6.18 -11.75 -2.94
CA SER A 170 -7.63 -11.52 -3.10
C SER A 170 -8.19 -10.61 -2.00
N ARG A 171 -7.69 -10.72 -0.77
CA ARG A 171 -8.07 -9.80 0.31
C ARG A 171 -7.58 -8.38 0.05
N PHE A 172 -6.37 -8.23 -0.46
CA PHE A 172 -5.84 -6.94 -0.91
C PHE A 172 -6.69 -6.33 -2.04
N ASP A 173 -7.00 -7.11 -3.07
CA ASP A 173 -7.84 -6.69 -4.20
C ASP A 173 -9.23 -6.24 -3.74
N HIS A 174 -9.86 -7.00 -2.83
CA HIS A 174 -11.11 -6.61 -2.20
C HIS A 174 -10.98 -5.25 -1.47
N GLY A 175 -9.86 -5.03 -0.78
CA GLY A 175 -9.57 -3.77 -0.10
C GLY A 175 -9.46 -2.58 -1.07
N ILE A 176 -8.88 -2.79 -2.25
CA ILE A 176 -8.87 -1.79 -3.32
C ILE A 176 -10.31 -1.49 -3.76
N GLY A 177 -11.14 -2.52 -3.95
CA GLY A 177 -12.56 -2.35 -4.29
C GLY A 177 -13.28 -1.44 -3.29
N LEU A 178 -13.15 -1.71 -1.98
CA LEU A 178 -13.75 -0.90 -0.93
C LEU A 178 -13.26 0.56 -0.94
N LEU A 179 -12.00 0.81 -1.27
CA LEU A 179 -11.46 2.17 -1.40
C LEU A 179 -12.02 2.89 -2.61
N LEU A 180 -12.21 2.20 -3.73
CA LEU A 180 -12.85 2.76 -4.93
C LEU A 180 -14.32 3.09 -4.66
N ASP A 181 -15.04 2.22 -3.95
CA ASP A 181 -16.43 2.50 -3.52
C ASP A 181 -16.51 3.75 -2.63
N VAL A 182 -15.58 3.90 -1.69
CA VAL A 182 -15.47 5.10 -0.85
C VAL A 182 -15.21 6.36 -1.68
N LEU A 183 -14.37 6.28 -2.70
CA LEU A 183 -14.07 7.39 -3.60
C LEU A 183 -15.30 7.78 -4.44
N GLU A 184 -16.02 6.80 -4.99
CA GLU A 184 -17.30 7.00 -5.71
C GLU A 184 -18.34 7.66 -4.81
N GLU A 185 -18.56 7.11 -3.61
CA GLU A 185 -19.52 7.64 -2.63
C GLU A 185 -19.20 9.08 -2.20
N SER A 186 -17.93 9.46 -2.22
CA SER A 186 -17.48 10.83 -1.94
C SER A 186 -17.80 11.81 -3.08
N GLY A 187 -18.18 11.33 -4.26
CA GLY A 187 -18.43 12.11 -5.47
C GLY A 187 -17.17 12.69 -6.11
N ARG A 188 -15.98 12.14 -5.80
CA ARG A 188 -14.70 12.69 -6.25
C ARG A 188 -13.94 11.74 -7.21
N ALA A 189 -14.57 10.66 -7.66
CA ALA A 189 -13.93 9.67 -8.51
C ALA A 189 -13.47 10.26 -9.84
N ASP A 190 -14.28 11.09 -10.48
CA ASP A 190 -13.98 11.70 -11.79
C ASP A 190 -12.80 12.68 -11.76
N ASP A 191 -12.53 13.28 -10.60
CA ASP A 191 -11.45 14.27 -10.42
C ASP A 191 -10.22 13.69 -9.68
N THR A 192 -10.15 12.35 -9.56
CA THR A 192 -9.07 11.68 -8.81
C THR A 192 -8.27 10.75 -9.70
N LEU A 193 -6.96 10.96 -9.75
CA LEU A 193 -6.03 9.98 -10.30
C LEU A 193 -5.75 8.88 -9.27
N VAL A 194 -6.15 7.65 -9.59
CA VAL A 194 -5.88 6.47 -8.77
C VAL A 194 -4.66 5.72 -9.32
N ILE A 195 -3.68 5.47 -8.47
CA ILE A 195 -2.49 4.68 -8.80
C ILE A 195 -2.42 3.46 -7.87
N VAL A 196 -2.44 2.27 -8.45
CA VAL A 196 -2.23 1.01 -7.74
C VAL A 196 -0.85 0.47 -8.11
N THR A 197 -0.01 0.25 -7.11
CA THR A 197 1.36 -0.23 -7.31
C THR A 197 1.80 -1.13 -6.16
N THR A 198 2.94 -1.77 -6.31
CA THR A 198 3.57 -2.60 -5.27
C THR A 198 4.98 -2.10 -4.96
N ASP A 199 5.47 -2.37 -3.76
CA ASP A 199 6.81 -2.07 -3.27
C ASP A 199 7.69 -3.33 -3.22
#